data_c9a86c8d11c3828e72336f1c18903da2
#
_entry.id   c9a86c8d11c3828e72336f1c18903da2
#
_cell.length_a   1.000
_cell.length_b   1.000
_cell.length_c   1.000
_cell.angle_alpha   90.00
_cell.angle_beta   90.00
_cell.angle_gamma   90.00
#
_symmetry.space_group_name_H-M   'P 1'
#
loop_
_entity.id
_entity.type
_entity.pdbx_description
1 polymer ?
#
loop_
_entity_poly.entity_id
_entity_poly.type
_entity_poly.pdbx_seq_one_letter_code
_entity_poly.pdbx_strand_id
1 'polypeptide(L)'
;MNFKSIRNTMLIVACASIFVFPSMKTNAAEISQVVNAGVATAIEHVEDEVALATAVAPSVVEGYTVLGIVDAESGYINIRKEANTESEIVGKIAKNAICEVISTEAEWFEIESGEVKGYISGEYLLTGISANQKAESLMAEGAEFETALTMIEYRYGKGVTDIQMEICEYARQFVGNPYRWGGTSLTKGADCSGFTLSVYAKYGVSLPHSSKAQANCGTRIDVSEVQPGDLVFYGGSNIHHVAMYIGNGQVVHAQSAKTGIVISSMYYNTPTRAVRLLELD
;
A
#
# COMPACT_ATOMS: atom_id res chain seq x y z
N MET A 1 15.41 -10.05 0.78
CA MET A 1 15.01 -11.46 1.02
C MET A 1 13.55 -11.61 0.62
N ASN A 2 13.23 -12.56 -0.25
CA ASN A 2 11.92 -12.63 -0.88
C ASN A 2 10.90 -13.21 0.12
N PHE A 3 9.89 -12.47 0.54
CA PHE A 3 8.80 -12.93 1.43
C PHE A 3 8.05 -14.18 0.92
N LYS A 4 8.20 -14.55 -0.34
CA LYS A 4 7.75 -15.86 -0.85
C LYS A 4 8.38 -17.06 -0.12
N SER A 5 9.50 -16.88 0.58
CA SER A 5 10.15 -17.94 1.35
C SER A 5 9.49 -18.15 2.73
N ILE A 6 8.79 -17.16 3.27
CA ILE A 6 8.10 -17.27 4.56
C ILE A 6 6.89 -18.22 4.44
N ARG A 7 6.29 -18.32 3.27
CA ARG A 7 5.13 -19.17 2.98
C ARG A 7 5.40 -20.68 3.19
N ASN A 8 6.66 -21.11 3.10
CA ASN A 8 7.03 -22.54 3.19
C ASN A 8 7.73 -22.95 4.47
N THR A 9 8.00 -22.02 5.40
CA THR A 9 8.75 -22.35 6.63
C THR A 9 7.89 -22.19 7.90
N MET A 10 6.65 -21.75 7.78
CA MET A 10 5.67 -21.71 8.86
C MET A 10 4.96 -23.05 9.02
N LEU A 11 5.70 -24.16 9.13
CA LEU A 11 5.14 -25.45 9.49
C LEU A 11 5.40 -25.71 10.98
N ILE A 12 4.37 -25.44 11.77
CA ILE A 12 3.96 -26.12 13.00
C ILE A 12 5.06 -26.40 14.02
N VAL A 13 5.10 -25.61 15.06
CA VAL A 13 5.31 -26.14 16.42
C VAL A 13 4.31 -25.46 17.34
N ALA A 14 3.25 -26.18 17.67
CA ALA A 14 2.36 -25.86 18.79
C ALA A 14 3.13 -26.09 20.09
N CYS A 15 3.62 -24.99 20.66
CA CYS A 15 3.96 -24.85 22.09
C CYS A 15 4.45 -23.43 22.30
N ALA A 16 4.00 -22.77 23.36
CA ALA A 16 4.33 -21.43 23.78
C ALA A 16 5.80 -21.06 23.53
N SER A 17 6.10 -20.46 22.37
CA SER A 17 7.47 -20.13 21.99
C SER A 17 7.45 -18.85 21.19
N ILE A 18 8.21 -17.91 21.64
CA ILE A 18 8.61 -16.70 20.93
C ILE A 18 9.08 -17.12 19.53
N PHE A 19 8.39 -16.68 18.46
CA PHE A 19 8.85 -16.90 17.09
C PHE A 19 10.08 -16.03 16.84
N VAL A 20 11.23 -16.67 16.91
CA VAL A 20 12.53 -16.07 16.66
C VAL A 20 13.07 -16.70 15.37
N PHE A 21 13.20 -15.91 14.31
CA PHE A 21 13.74 -16.39 13.03
C PHE A 21 15.25 -16.15 12.98
N PRO A 22 16.09 -17.19 12.78
CA PRO A 22 17.52 -17.00 12.65
C PRO A 22 17.83 -16.46 11.25
N SER A 23 18.46 -15.31 11.18
CA SER A 23 19.20 -14.89 9.99
C SER A 23 20.59 -15.53 10.05
N MET A 24 20.79 -16.62 9.28
CA MET A 24 22.04 -17.35 9.03
C MET A 24 22.59 -18.25 10.15
N LYS A 25 22.61 -19.54 9.79
CA LYS A 25 23.50 -20.63 10.25
C LYS A 25 24.11 -20.52 11.66
N THR A 26 23.40 -21.01 12.64
CA THR A 26 23.99 -21.47 13.90
C THR A 26 23.55 -22.89 14.22
N ASN A 27 24.40 -23.65 14.88
CA ASN A 27 24.24 -25.08 15.18
C ASN A 27 23.13 -25.30 16.22
N ALA A 28 22.31 -26.31 16.02
CA ALA A 28 21.18 -26.67 16.89
C ALA A 28 21.53 -26.87 18.38
N ALA A 29 22.79 -27.09 18.71
CA ALA A 29 23.27 -27.27 20.07
C ALA A 29 23.38 -25.96 20.88
N GLU A 30 23.63 -24.81 20.24
CA GLU A 30 23.72 -23.52 20.91
C GLU A 30 22.33 -22.94 21.22
N ILE A 31 21.33 -23.25 20.41
CA ILE A 31 19.95 -22.81 20.62
C ILE A 31 19.35 -23.44 21.89
N SER A 32 19.70 -24.67 22.19
CA SER A 32 19.20 -25.37 23.37
C SER A 32 19.67 -24.76 24.72
N GLN A 33 20.84 -24.15 24.76
CA GLN A 33 21.36 -23.52 25.99
C GLN A 33 20.74 -22.14 26.27
N VAL A 34 20.47 -21.36 25.24
CA VAL A 34 19.89 -20.02 25.40
C VAL A 34 18.39 -20.11 25.79
N VAL A 35 17.68 -21.05 25.21
CA VAL A 35 16.26 -21.28 25.55
C VAL A 35 16.09 -21.76 27.00
N ASN A 36 16.97 -22.67 27.48
CA ASN A 36 16.90 -23.16 28.87
C ASN A 36 17.28 -22.07 29.90
N ALA A 37 18.18 -21.15 29.58
CA ALA A 37 18.53 -20.07 30.50
C ALA A 37 17.42 -19.00 30.64
N GLY A 38 16.68 -18.71 29.55
CA GLY A 38 15.56 -17.76 29.56
C GLY A 38 14.31 -18.32 30.26
N VAL A 39 14.03 -19.60 30.10
CA VAL A 39 12.84 -20.26 30.70
C VAL A 39 13.02 -20.50 32.19
N ALA A 40 14.22 -20.84 32.67
CA ALA A 40 14.47 -21.08 34.11
C ALA A 40 14.29 -19.78 34.93
N THR A 41 14.63 -18.60 34.40
CA THR A 41 14.47 -17.32 35.11
C THR A 41 13.01 -16.81 35.08
N ALA A 42 12.20 -17.25 34.13
CA ALA A 42 10.80 -16.84 34.03
C ALA A 42 9.83 -17.65 34.92
N ILE A 43 10.23 -18.85 35.35
CA ILE A 43 9.34 -19.73 36.11
C ILE A 43 9.38 -19.46 37.63
N GLU A 44 10.45 -18.83 38.14
CA GLU A 44 10.56 -18.56 39.59
C GLU A 44 9.78 -17.30 40.07
N HIS A 45 9.17 -16.50 39.17
CA HIS A 45 8.43 -15.29 39.54
C HIS A 45 6.97 -15.21 39.05
N VAL A 46 6.30 -16.35 38.80
CA VAL A 46 4.93 -16.37 38.23
C VAL A 46 3.81 -16.36 39.32
N GLU A 47 4.10 -16.33 40.59
CA GLU A 47 3.03 -16.41 41.60
C GLU A 47 2.47 -15.06 42.12
N ASP A 48 2.99 -13.91 41.71
CA ASP A 48 2.47 -12.62 42.31
C ASP A 48 2.30 -11.41 41.40
N GLU A 49 2.28 -11.49 40.07
CA GLU A 49 1.98 -10.30 39.27
C GLU A 49 1.13 -10.56 38.02
N VAL A 50 -0.18 -10.63 38.22
CA VAL A 50 -1.21 -10.45 37.17
C VAL A 50 -1.50 -8.94 36.92
N ALA A 51 -0.60 -8.07 37.27
CA ALA A 51 -0.80 -6.63 37.12
C ALA A 51 0.49 -5.90 36.75
N LEU A 52 1.08 -6.16 35.61
CA LEU A 52 1.90 -5.19 34.88
C LEU A 52 2.20 -5.69 33.46
N ALA A 53 1.21 -5.77 32.59
CA ALA A 53 1.43 -5.77 31.15
C ALA A 53 1.71 -4.34 30.67
N THR A 54 2.61 -3.63 31.31
CA THR A 54 3.24 -2.44 30.77
C THR A 54 4.35 -2.89 29.85
N ALA A 55 4.27 -2.48 28.60
CA ALA A 55 5.17 -2.67 27.50
C ALA A 55 6.63 -2.89 27.93
N VAL A 56 7.04 -4.13 28.09
CA VAL A 56 8.44 -4.48 28.05
C VAL A 56 8.84 -4.29 26.60
N ALA A 57 9.62 -3.23 26.32
CA ALA A 57 10.22 -3.04 25.02
C ALA A 57 10.89 -4.35 24.60
N PRO A 58 10.61 -4.91 23.42
CA PRO A 58 11.24 -6.14 23.00
C PRO A 58 12.76 -5.90 22.97
N SER A 59 13.49 -6.64 23.78
CA SER A 59 14.94 -6.64 23.69
C SER A 59 15.32 -7.28 22.37
N VAL A 60 15.77 -6.50 21.41
CA VAL A 60 16.33 -7.01 20.15
C VAL A 60 17.60 -7.76 20.51
N VAL A 61 17.57 -9.08 20.46
CA VAL A 61 18.75 -9.91 20.56
C VAL A 61 19.41 -9.92 19.19
N GLU A 62 20.68 -9.54 19.11
CA GLU A 62 21.42 -9.44 17.84
C GLU A 62 21.28 -10.75 17.04
N GLY A 63 20.72 -10.67 15.81
CA GLY A 63 20.48 -11.80 14.91
C GLY A 63 19.08 -12.38 14.90
N TYR A 64 18.13 -11.81 15.63
CA TYR A 64 16.73 -12.24 15.64
C TYR A 64 15.78 -11.09 15.30
N THR A 65 14.80 -11.38 14.46
CA THR A 65 13.76 -10.40 14.11
C THR A 65 12.54 -10.61 15.00
N VAL A 66 12.00 -9.51 15.54
CA VAL A 66 10.79 -9.53 16.36
C VAL A 66 9.60 -9.23 15.45
N LEU A 67 8.62 -10.14 15.46
CA LEU A 67 7.38 -9.93 14.73
C LEU A 67 6.57 -8.78 15.35
N GLY A 68 6.16 -7.83 14.51
CA GLY A 68 5.16 -6.83 14.82
C GLY A 68 3.88 -7.06 14.02
N ILE A 69 2.72 -6.85 14.63
CA ILE A 69 1.41 -6.85 13.96
C ILE A 69 0.70 -5.54 14.25
N VAL A 70 0.19 -4.90 13.20
CA VAL A 70 -0.55 -3.65 13.35
C VAL A 70 -1.93 -3.90 13.98
N ASP A 71 -2.17 -3.28 15.12
CA ASP A 71 -3.43 -3.30 15.84
C ASP A 71 -4.07 -1.90 15.81
N ALA A 72 -4.87 -1.66 14.82
CA ALA A 72 -5.62 -0.43 14.62
C ALA A 72 -7.11 -0.73 14.49
N GLU A 73 -7.97 0.25 14.76
CA GLU A 73 -9.41 0.05 14.60
C GLU A 73 -9.79 -0.21 13.15
N SER A 74 -9.24 0.58 12.23
CA SER A 74 -9.45 0.44 10.78
C SER A 74 -8.42 1.25 9.98
N GLY A 75 -8.34 0.97 8.66
CA GLY A 75 -7.56 1.76 7.72
C GLY A 75 -6.06 1.48 7.74
N TYR A 76 -5.29 2.52 7.48
CA TYR A 76 -3.84 2.48 7.37
C TYR A 76 -3.17 3.37 8.40
N ILE A 77 -2.08 2.88 8.99
CA ILE A 77 -1.18 3.63 9.87
C ILE A 77 -0.01 4.17 9.05
N ASN A 78 0.46 5.37 9.40
CA ASN A 78 1.61 5.99 8.76
C ASN A 78 2.91 5.36 9.27
N ILE A 79 3.79 5.02 8.35
CA ILE A 79 5.19 4.74 8.63
C ILE A 79 5.97 6.01 8.30
N ARG A 80 6.77 6.49 9.24
CA ARG A 80 7.47 7.76 9.17
C ARG A 80 8.98 7.56 9.06
N LYS A 81 9.65 8.56 8.50
CA LYS A 81 11.10 8.55 8.32
C LYS A 81 11.87 8.65 9.64
N GLU A 82 11.29 9.33 10.63
CA GLU A 82 11.85 9.55 11.96
C GLU A 82 10.79 9.32 13.03
N ALA A 83 11.22 9.07 14.28
CA ALA A 83 10.36 8.72 15.42
C ALA A 83 9.57 9.93 15.96
N ASN A 84 8.81 10.62 15.12
CA ASN A 84 7.94 11.74 15.52
C ASN A 84 6.78 11.96 14.54
N THR A 85 5.75 12.68 14.98
CA THR A 85 4.52 12.92 14.21
C THR A 85 4.67 13.94 13.09
N GLU A 86 5.70 14.77 13.09
CA GLU A 86 5.95 15.81 12.08
C GLU A 86 6.82 15.31 10.91
N SER A 87 7.47 14.16 11.10
CA SER A 87 8.34 13.57 10.10
C SER A 87 7.60 13.13 8.84
N GLU A 88 8.32 13.10 7.74
CA GLU A 88 7.85 12.62 6.43
C GLU A 88 7.25 11.21 6.54
N ILE A 89 6.11 11.00 5.85
CA ILE A 89 5.49 9.67 5.72
C ILE A 89 6.17 8.94 4.56
N VAL A 90 6.84 7.83 4.86
CA VAL A 90 7.55 7.00 3.88
C VAL A 90 6.74 5.81 3.39
N GLY A 91 5.67 5.45 4.12
CA GLY A 91 4.79 4.35 3.75
C GLY A 91 3.53 4.30 4.59
N LYS A 92 2.68 3.33 4.25
CA LYS A 92 1.43 3.03 4.93
C LYS A 92 1.34 1.54 5.21
N ILE A 93 0.87 1.18 6.41
CA ILE A 93 0.68 -0.21 6.79
C ILE A 93 -0.77 -0.44 7.26
N ALA A 94 -1.39 -1.49 6.76
CA ALA A 94 -2.79 -1.80 7.03
C ALA A 94 -2.97 -2.44 8.41
N LYS A 95 -4.19 -2.38 8.95
CA LYS A 95 -4.60 -3.21 10.09
C LYS A 95 -4.29 -4.68 9.83
N ASN A 96 -3.81 -5.40 10.84
CA ASN A 96 -3.41 -6.80 10.81
C ASN A 96 -2.22 -7.13 9.87
N ALA A 97 -1.63 -6.12 9.23
CA ALA A 97 -0.39 -6.33 8.47
C ALA A 97 0.79 -6.60 9.39
N ILE A 98 1.80 -7.28 8.87
CA ILE A 98 2.99 -7.70 9.61
C ILE A 98 4.22 -6.85 9.26
N CYS A 99 5.10 -6.72 10.23
CA CYS A 99 6.41 -6.11 10.05
C CYS A 99 7.47 -6.80 10.90
N GLU A 100 8.74 -6.54 10.59
CA GLU A 100 9.87 -6.85 11.46
C GLU A 100 10.18 -5.62 12.32
N VAL A 101 10.34 -5.81 13.61
CA VAL A 101 10.78 -4.75 14.54
C VAL A 101 12.30 -4.76 14.60
N ILE A 102 12.91 -3.66 14.22
CA ILE A 102 14.36 -3.49 14.13
C ILE A 102 14.91 -2.90 15.44
N SER A 103 14.28 -1.84 15.91
CA SER A 103 14.69 -1.13 17.14
C SER A 103 13.52 -0.41 17.80
N THR A 104 13.73 0.10 18.99
CA THR A 104 12.74 0.90 19.74
C THR A 104 13.36 2.23 20.12
N GLU A 105 12.65 3.32 19.84
CA GLU A 105 13.03 4.68 20.21
C GLU A 105 11.86 5.38 20.92
N ALA A 106 11.96 5.52 22.24
CA ALA A 106 10.88 6.02 23.11
C ALA A 106 9.56 5.25 22.88
N GLU A 107 8.52 5.92 22.37
CA GLU A 107 7.21 5.33 22.07
C GLU A 107 7.08 4.84 20.63
N TRP A 108 8.16 4.85 19.86
CA TRP A 108 8.21 4.47 18.46
C TRP A 108 9.00 3.19 18.24
N PHE A 109 8.59 2.43 17.23
CA PHE A 109 9.30 1.26 16.75
C PHE A 109 9.82 1.51 15.35
N GLU A 110 11.13 1.31 15.15
CA GLU A 110 11.70 1.18 13.81
C GLU A 110 11.31 -0.18 13.26
N ILE A 111 10.68 -0.20 12.11
CA ILE A 111 10.16 -1.41 11.47
C ILE A 111 10.62 -1.53 10.04
N GLU A 112 10.61 -2.78 9.54
CA GLU A 112 10.72 -3.11 8.12
C GLU A 112 9.55 -3.99 7.72
N SER A 113 8.84 -3.61 6.65
CA SER A 113 7.67 -4.34 6.16
C SER A 113 7.59 -4.21 4.64
N GLY A 114 7.85 -5.31 3.93
CA GLY A 114 8.00 -5.29 2.48
C GLY A 114 9.21 -4.45 2.06
N GLU A 115 8.97 -3.40 1.28
CA GLU A 115 10.01 -2.46 0.81
C GLU A 115 10.08 -1.18 1.68
N VAL A 116 9.26 -1.08 2.72
CA VAL A 116 9.17 0.10 3.56
C VAL A 116 9.94 -0.10 4.85
N LYS A 117 10.85 0.84 5.15
CA LYS A 117 11.55 0.96 6.42
C LYS A 117 11.27 2.33 7.03
N GLY A 118 11.01 2.37 8.35
CA GLY A 118 10.76 3.60 9.07
C GLY A 118 10.13 3.34 10.44
N TYR A 119 9.52 4.36 11.00
CA TYR A 119 9.01 4.38 12.37
C TYR A 119 7.47 4.33 12.42
N ILE A 120 6.94 3.49 13.30
CA ILE A 120 5.52 3.44 13.64
C ILE A 120 5.34 3.74 15.13
N SER A 121 4.27 4.45 15.50
CA SER A 121 3.93 4.67 16.92
C SER A 121 3.56 3.35 17.59
N GLY A 122 4.09 3.12 18.80
CA GLY A 122 3.86 1.89 19.56
C GLY A 122 2.39 1.66 19.95
N GLU A 123 1.57 2.71 19.95
CA GLU A 123 0.12 2.57 20.20
C GLU A 123 -0.61 1.71 19.15
N TYR A 124 -0.01 1.55 17.94
CA TYR A 124 -0.58 0.77 16.84
C TYR A 124 0.13 -0.55 16.58
N LEU A 125 1.09 -0.95 17.42
CA LEU A 125 1.91 -2.14 17.16
C LEU A 125 1.89 -3.12 18.33
N LEU A 126 1.39 -4.32 18.09
CA LEU A 126 1.59 -5.46 18.98
C LEU A 126 2.94 -6.10 18.67
N THR A 127 3.67 -6.48 19.72
CA THR A 127 4.94 -7.21 19.63
C THR A 127 4.97 -8.39 20.61
N GLY A 128 5.94 -9.28 20.48
CA GLY A 128 6.15 -10.40 21.39
C GLY A 128 4.95 -11.37 21.47
N ILE A 129 4.56 -11.77 22.66
CA ILE A 129 3.49 -12.76 22.88
C ILE A 129 2.16 -12.29 22.29
N SER A 130 1.80 -11.03 22.45
CA SER A 130 0.54 -10.47 21.94
C SER A 130 0.49 -10.51 20.41
N ALA A 131 1.59 -10.20 19.73
CA ALA A 131 1.68 -10.31 18.27
C ALA A 131 1.53 -11.77 17.81
N ASN A 132 2.18 -12.71 18.49
CA ASN A 132 2.10 -14.13 18.16
C ASN A 132 0.67 -14.67 18.32
N GLN A 133 0.00 -14.38 19.44
CA GLN A 133 -1.38 -14.77 19.68
C GLN A 133 -2.34 -14.20 18.63
N LYS A 134 -2.15 -12.93 18.27
CA LYS A 134 -2.94 -12.29 17.22
C LYS A 134 -2.68 -12.95 15.85
N ALA A 135 -1.42 -13.27 15.52
CA ALA A 135 -1.07 -13.95 14.28
C ALA A 135 -1.71 -15.34 14.21
N GLU A 136 -1.65 -16.12 15.29
CA GLU A 136 -2.26 -17.45 15.35
C GLU A 136 -3.78 -17.38 15.16
N SER A 137 -4.46 -16.40 15.78
CA SER A 137 -5.90 -16.19 15.60
C SER A 137 -6.24 -15.87 14.16
N LEU A 138 -5.52 -14.92 13.53
CA LEU A 138 -5.74 -14.53 12.15
C LEU A 138 -5.47 -15.69 11.17
N MET A 139 -4.42 -16.49 11.40
CA MET A 139 -4.15 -17.68 10.60
C MET A 139 -5.25 -18.74 10.73
N ALA A 140 -5.79 -18.94 11.92
CA ALA A 140 -6.90 -19.86 12.15
C ALA A 140 -8.18 -19.43 11.41
N GLU A 141 -8.37 -18.12 11.18
CA GLU A 141 -9.43 -17.53 10.38
C GLU A 141 -9.15 -17.57 8.86
N GLY A 142 -7.97 -18.06 8.45
CA GLY A 142 -7.56 -18.12 7.05
C GLY A 142 -7.09 -16.78 6.47
N ALA A 143 -6.69 -15.83 7.33
CA ALA A 143 -6.20 -14.54 6.87
C ALA A 143 -4.83 -14.69 6.19
N GLU A 144 -4.64 -13.94 5.10
CA GLU A 144 -3.33 -13.70 4.49
C GLU A 144 -2.76 -12.39 5.08
N PHE A 145 -1.47 -12.42 5.43
CA PHE A 145 -0.80 -11.23 5.96
C PHE A 145 -0.31 -10.34 4.82
N GLU A 146 -0.62 -9.07 4.94
CA GLU A 146 -0.09 -8.03 4.07
C GLU A 146 1.16 -7.40 4.67
N THR A 147 1.94 -6.73 3.81
CA THR A 147 3.06 -5.88 4.19
C THR A 147 2.71 -4.42 3.94
N ALA A 148 3.55 -3.52 4.45
CA ALA A 148 3.41 -2.10 4.19
C ALA A 148 3.45 -1.79 2.69
N LEU A 149 2.78 -0.70 2.33
CA LEU A 149 2.80 -0.11 1.00
C LEU A 149 3.72 1.11 1.02
N THR A 150 4.58 1.23 0.03
CA THR A 150 5.26 2.51 -0.25
C THR A 150 4.21 3.60 -0.51
N MET A 151 4.58 4.87 -0.42
CA MET A 151 3.65 5.97 -0.75
C MET A 151 3.19 5.94 -2.20
N ILE A 152 3.99 5.38 -3.11
CA ILE A 152 3.63 5.15 -4.52
C ILE A 152 2.57 4.05 -4.61
N GLU A 153 2.82 2.90 -4.03
CA GLU A 153 1.86 1.79 -4.03
C GLU A 153 0.53 2.15 -3.33
N TYR A 154 0.60 2.91 -2.22
CA TYR A 154 -0.60 3.40 -1.54
C TYR A 154 -1.43 4.33 -2.42
N ARG A 155 -0.77 5.19 -3.22
CA ARG A 155 -1.43 6.18 -4.08
C ARG A 155 -1.94 5.59 -5.39
N TYR A 156 -1.20 4.67 -6.00
CA TYR A 156 -1.45 4.20 -7.36
C TYR A 156 -1.77 2.72 -7.47
N GLY A 157 -1.50 1.93 -6.44
CA GLY A 157 -1.56 0.47 -6.43
C GLY A 157 -0.20 -0.18 -6.63
N LYS A 158 -0.12 -1.49 -6.38
CA LYS A 158 1.11 -2.27 -6.55
C LYS A 158 1.44 -2.48 -8.03
N GLY A 159 2.74 -2.49 -8.36
CA GLY A 159 3.23 -2.76 -9.72
C GLY A 159 3.05 -1.62 -10.71
N VAL A 160 2.86 -0.38 -10.23
CA VAL A 160 2.79 0.82 -11.07
C VAL A 160 4.18 1.19 -11.56
N THR A 161 4.33 1.44 -12.87
CA THR A 161 5.58 1.86 -13.48
C THR A 161 5.80 3.36 -13.33
N ASP A 162 7.06 3.81 -13.47
CA ASP A 162 7.41 5.22 -13.41
C ASP A 162 6.62 6.07 -14.42
N ILE A 163 6.42 5.58 -15.64
CA ILE A 163 5.67 6.29 -16.67
C ILE A 163 4.18 6.43 -16.31
N GLN A 164 3.58 5.40 -15.69
CA GLN A 164 2.20 5.46 -15.23
C GLN A 164 2.04 6.47 -14.09
N MET A 165 3.01 6.52 -13.17
CA MET A 165 3.05 7.51 -12.10
C MET A 165 3.21 8.93 -12.66
N GLU A 166 4.17 9.14 -13.56
CA GLU A 166 4.43 10.45 -14.16
C GLU A 166 3.23 11.02 -14.90
N ILE A 167 2.54 10.21 -15.72
CA ILE A 167 1.37 10.69 -16.47
C ILE A 167 0.21 11.04 -15.52
N CYS A 168 0.02 10.28 -14.46
CA CYS A 168 -1.01 10.57 -13.45
C CYS A 168 -0.70 11.85 -12.68
N GLU A 169 0.55 12.04 -12.23
CA GLU A 169 0.98 13.27 -11.53
C GLU A 169 0.89 14.49 -12.46
N TYR A 170 1.27 14.32 -13.72
CA TYR A 170 1.11 15.40 -14.69
C TYR A 170 -0.36 15.77 -14.88
N ALA A 171 -1.25 14.80 -15.03
CA ALA A 171 -2.67 15.05 -15.19
C ALA A 171 -3.30 15.74 -13.94
N ARG A 172 -2.87 15.38 -12.75
CA ARG A 172 -3.33 15.97 -11.47
C ARG A 172 -3.01 17.44 -11.33
N GLN A 173 -1.92 17.95 -11.94
CA GLN A 173 -1.53 19.35 -11.88
C GLN A 173 -2.59 20.30 -12.45
N PHE A 174 -3.49 19.81 -13.29
CA PHE A 174 -4.50 20.61 -13.97
C PHE A 174 -5.86 20.61 -13.29
N VAL A 175 -6.00 19.91 -12.15
CA VAL A 175 -7.23 19.92 -11.34
C VAL A 175 -7.56 21.34 -10.91
N GLY A 176 -8.83 21.72 -11.06
CA GLY A 176 -9.31 23.09 -10.81
C GLY A 176 -9.33 23.99 -12.05
N ASN A 177 -8.67 23.62 -13.15
CA ASN A 177 -8.73 24.37 -14.37
C ASN A 177 -10.09 24.24 -15.09
N PRO A 178 -10.48 25.23 -15.93
CA PRO A 178 -11.82 25.27 -16.49
C PRO A 178 -12.07 24.18 -17.54
N TYR A 179 -13.32 23.77 -17.65
CA TYR A 179 -13.84 23.01 -18.79
C TYR A 179 -14.19 23.95 -19.94
N ARG A 180 -13.87 23.57 -21.17
CA ARG A 180 -14.32 24.24 -22.38
C ARG A 180 -14.65 23.21 -23.45
N TRP A 181 -15.90 23.21 -23.93
CA TRP A 181 -16.30 22.33 -25.03
C TRP A 181 -15.44 22.57 -26.28
N GLY A 182 -14.92 21.49 -26.87
CA GLY A 182 -13.98 21.56 -27.99
C GLY A 182 -12.60 22.15 -27.66
N GLY A 183 -12.31 22.36 -26.38
CA GLY A 183 -11.02 22.85 -25.92
C GLY A 183 -10.01 21.74 -25.68
N THR A 184 -8.73 22.07 -25.87
CA THR A 184 -7.59 21.17 -25.63
C THR A 184 -6.55 21.79 -24.68
N SER A 185 -6.75 23.01 -24.22
CA SER A 185 -5.81 23.68 -23.32
C SER A 185 -5.99 23.20 -21.89
N LEU A 186 -4.95 22.56 -21.33
CA LEU A 186 -4.97 22.05 -19.94
C LEU A 186 -5.15 23.16 -18.90
N THR A 187 -4.79 24.42 -19.24
CA THR A 187 -4.87 25.56 -18.32
C THR A 187 -5.98 26.57 -18.65
N LYS A 188 -6.35 26.71 -19.95
CA LYS A 188 -7.33 27.70 -20.42
C LYS A 188 -8.70 27.09 -20.75
N GLY A 189 -8.81 25.75 -20.64
CA GLY A 189 -10.03 24.99 -20.82
C GLY A 189 -9.89 23.87 -21.83
N ALA A 190 -10.26 22.66 -21.39
CA ALA A 190 -10.34 21.44 -22.16
C ALA A 190 -11.71 20.79 -21.96
N ASP A 191 -12.20 20.05 -22.97
CA ASP A 191 -13.27 19.05 -22.74
C ASP A 191 -12.66 17.69 -22.34
N CYS A 192 -13.49 16.69 -22.12
CA CYS A 192 -13.03 15.39 -21.60
C CYS A 192 -11.98 14.73 -22.49
N SER A 193 -12.21 14.69 -23.81
CA SER A 193 -11.30 14.09 -24.78
C SER A 193 -10.12 15.00 -25.12
N GLY A 194 -10.30 16.31 -25.04
CA GLY A 194 -9.24 17.29 -25.20
C GLY A 194 -8.27 17.27 -24.01
N PHE A 195 -8.76 17.02 -22.81
CA PHE A 195 -7.92 16.82 -21.64
C PHE A 195 -7.00 15.59 -21.79
N THR A 196 -7.58 14.43 -22.07
CA THR A 196 -6.81 13.19 -22.25
C THR A 196 -5.84 13.28 -23.42
N LEU A 197 -6.29 13.81 -24.57
CA LEU A 197 -5.43 14.05 -25.73
C LEU A 197 -4.20 14.91 -25.36
N SER A 198 -4.39 15.99 -24.61
CA SER A 198 -3.30 16.93 -24.28
C SER A 198 -2.36 16.38 -23.22
N VAL A 199 -2.86 15.58 -22.28
CA VAL A 199 -2.02 14.87 -21.32
C VAL A 199 -1.13 13.84 -22.03
N TYR A 200 -1.71 13.00 -22.85
CA TYR A 200 -0.98 11.95 -23.56
C TYR A 200 -0.01 12.49 -24.63
N ALA A 201 -0.29 13.64 -25.22
CA ALA A 201 0.60 14.29 -26.19
C ALA A 201 1.97 14.62 -25.60
N LYS A 202 2.06 14.95 -24.30
CA LYS A 202 3.34 15.14 -23.59
C LYS A 202 4.23 13.90 -23.60
N TYR A 203 3.62 12.71 -23.66
CA TYR A 203 4.29 11.41 -23.64
C TYR A 203 4.39 10.78 -25.05
N GLY A 204 4.20 11.59 -26.10
CA GLY A 204 4.36 11.15 -27.48
C GLY A 204 3.17 10.33 -28.03
N VAL A 205 2.11 10.15 -27.25
CA VAL A 205 0.91 9.42 -27.70
C VAL A 205 -0.09 10.40 -28.33
N SER A 206 -0.40 10.21 -29.61
CA SER A 206 -1.37 11.01 -30.34
C SER A 206 -2.77 10.40 -30.24
N LEU A 207 -3.74 11.17 -29.76
CA LEU A 207 -5.13 10.74 -29.62
C LEU A 207 -6.06 11.64 -30.45
N PRO A 208 -7.17 11.09 -31.00
CA PRO A 208 -8.20 11.89 -31.64
C PRO A 208 -8.98 12.73 -30.60
N HIS A 209 -9.45 13.91 -31.00
CA HIS A 209 -10.28 14.76 -30.14
C HIS A 209 -11.75 14.29 -30.15
N SER A 210 -11.98 13.11 -29.66
CA SER A 210 -13.33 12.49 -29.54
C SER A 210 -13.27 11.29 -28.58
N SER A 211 -14.03 11.33 -27.51
CA SER A 211 -14.10 10.21 -26.55
C SER A 211 -14.49 8.89 -27.22
N LYS A 212 -15.43 8.95 -28.18
CA LYS A 212 -15.86 7.78 -28.97
C LYS A 212 -14.72 7.20 -29.84
N ALA A 213 -13.89 8.05 -30.41
CA ALA A 213 -12.74 7.61 -31.20
C ALA A 213 -11.59 7.11 -30.30
N GLN A 214 -11.32 7.79 -29.18
CA GLN A 214 -10.34 7.35 -28.19
C GLN A 214 -10.64 5.98 -27.61
N ALA A 215 -11.92 5.63 -27.46
CA ALA A 215 -12.34 4.32 -26.98
C ALA A 215 -11.96 3.14 -27.90
N ASN A 216 -11.41 3.43 -29.09
CA ASN A 216 -10.92 2.44 -30.04
C ASN A 216 -9.39 2.59 -30.27
N CYS A 217 -8.71 3.41 -29.48
CA CYS A 217 -7.25 3.51 -29.47
C CYS A 217 -6.68 2.54 -28.43
N GLY A 218 -5.46 2.05 -28.70
CA GLY A 218 -4.75 1.13 -27.78
C GLY A 218 -5.43 -0.23 -27.56
N THR A 219 -5.02 -0.89 -26.49
CA THR A 219 -5.49 -2.23 -26.13
C THR A 219 -6.72 -2.12 -25.23
N ARG A 220 -7.80 -2.79 -25.63
CA ARG A 220 -9.01 -2.90 -24.80
C ARG A 220 -8.75 -3.81 -23.60
N ILE A 221 -9.09 -3.33 -22.40
CA ILE A 221 -8.96 -4.06 -21.14
C ILE A 221 -10.33 -4.14 -20.43
N ASP A 222 -10.44 -5.07 -19.49
CA ASP A 222 -11.61 -5.09 -18.59
C ASP A 222 -11.56 -3.90 -17.64
N VAL A 223 -12.73 -3.38 -17.26
CA VAL A 223 -12.84 -2.25 -16.32
C VAL A 223 -12.30 -2.61 -14.93
N SER A 224 -12.34 -3.90 -14.56
CA SER A 224 -11.78 -4.39 -13.30
C SER A 224 -10.26 -4.48 -13.29
N GLU A 225 -9.61 -4.42 -14.47
CA GLU A 225 -8.16 -4.56 -14.66
C GLU A 225 -7.46 -3.22 -14.97
N VAL A 226 -8.17 -2.10 -14.77
CA VAL A 226 -7.60 -0.77 -15.03
C VAL A 226 -6.39 -0.48 -14.14
N GLN A 227 -5.38 0.09 -14.75
CA GLN A 227 -4.15 0.56 -14.09
C GLN A 227 -4.00 2.08 -14.27
N PRO A 228 -3.24 2.76 -13.40
CA PRO A 228 -2.95 4.18 -13.56
C PRO A 228 -2.49 4.53 -14.98
N GLY A 229 -3.05 5.60 -15.52
CA GLY A 229 -2.85 5.99 -16.91
C GLY A 229 -3.90 5.45 -17.88
N ASP A 230 -4.61 4.37 -17.61
CA ASP A 230 -5.63 3.84 -18.52
C ASP A 230 -6.79 4.83 -18.71
N LEU A 231 -7.40 4.81 -19.89
CA LEU A 231 -8.60 5.60 -20.18
C LEU A 231 -9.85 4.80 -19.90
N VAL A 232 -10.77 5.39 -19.14
CA VAL A 232 -12.09 4.84 -18.79
C VAL A 232 -13.17 5.65 -19.49
N PHE A 233 -14.13 4.95 -20.10
CA PHE A 233 -15.17 5.54 -20.93
C PHE A 233 -16.57 5.27 -20.36
N TYR A 234 -17.47 6.24 -20.58
CA TYR A 234 -18.84 6.23 -20.07
C TYR A 234 -19.84 6.49 -21.19
N GLY A 235 -21.06 5.95 -21.03
CA GLY A 235 -22.15 6.18 -21.97
C GLY A 235 -22.68 4.93 -22.69
N GLY A 236 -22.31 3.74 -22.26
CA GLY A 236 -22.80 2.49 -22.82
C GLY A 236 -22.47 2.32 -24.31
N SER A 237 -23.48 2.07 -25.14
CA SER A 237 -23.33 1.94 -26.60
C SER A 237 -22.99 3.29 -27.27
N ASN A 238 -23.31 4.41 -26.62
CA ASN A 238 -23.03 5.75 -27.12
C ASN A 238 -22.05 6.48 -26.19
N ILE A 239 -20.76 6.14 -26.32
CA ILE A 239 -19.70 6.77 -25.52
C ILE A 239 -19.71 8.26 -25.75
N HIS A 240 -19.80 9.03 -24.66
CA HIS A 240 -19.86 10.49 -24.66
C HIS A 240 -18.90 11.14 -23.67
N HIS A 241 -18.22 10.35 -22.84
CA HIS A 241 -17.26 10.85 -21.88
C HIS A 241 -16.07 9.92 -21.72
N VAL A 242 -14.91 10.51 -21.36
CA VAL A 242 -13.65 9.83 -21.08
C VAL A 242 -12.98 10.45 -19.86
N ALA A 243 -12.34 9.62 -19.07
CA ALA A 243 -11.52 10.00 -17.92
C ALA A 243 -10.25 9.17 -17.89
N MET A 244 -9.20 9.67 -17.23
CA MET A 244 -7.98 8.91 -16.99
C MET A 244 -8.03 8.32 -15.58
N TYR A 245 -7.81 7.00 -15.47
CA TYR A 245 -7.69 6.33 -14.19
C TYR A 245 -6.37 6.68 -13.52
N ILE A 246 -6.40 6.98 -12.22
CA ILE A 246 -5.26 7.48 -11.46
C ILE A 246 -5.00 6.68 -10.17
N GLY A 247 -5.48 5.42 -10.15
CA GLY A 247 -5.35 4.54 -8.99
C GLY A 247 -6.47 4.69 -7.96
N ASN A 248 -6.58 3.72 -7.05
CA ASN A 248 -7.50 3.71 -5.91
C ASN A 248 -8.96 4.00 -6.25
N GLY A 249 -9.45 3.50 -7.40
CA GLY A 249 -10.81 3.72 -7.83
C GLY A 249 -11.13 5.16 -8.24
N GLN A 250 -10.10 5.98 -8.51
CA GLN A 250 -10.24 7.39 -8.86
C GLN A 250 -9.89 7.64 -10.33
N VAL A 251 -10.54 8.65 -10.88
CA VAL A 251 -10.24 9.18 -12.22
C VAL A 251 -10.05 10.69 -12.17
N VAL A 252 -9.22 11.22 -13.07
CA VAL A 252 -9.10 12.64 -13.35
C VAL A 252 -9.68 12.94 -14.73
N HIS A 253 -10.53 13.97 -14.83
CA HIS A 253 -11.21 14.32 -16.06
C HIS A 253 -11.67 15.78 -16.10
N ALA A 254 -11.81 16.34 -17.30
CA ALA A 254 -12.58 17.56 -17.52
C ALA A 254 -14.06 17.17 -17.55
N GLN A 255 -14.76 17.38 -16.43
CA GLN A 255 -16.08 16.82 -16.19
C GLN A 255 -17.19 17.65 -16.84
N SER A 256 -17.25 18.94 -16.54
CA SER A 256 -18.32 19.82 -17.02
C SER A 256 -17.92 21.30 -16.91
N ALA A 257 -18.66 22.19 -17.60
CA ALA A 257 -18.45 23.61 -17.49
C ALA A 257 -18.64 24.17 -16.05
N LYS A 258 -19.39 23.46 -15.21
CA LYS A 258 -19.60 23.84 -13.79
C LYS A 258 -18.44 23.43 -12.88
N THR A 259 -17.83 22.28 -13.14
CA THR A 259 -16.83 21.69 -12.25
C THR A 259 -15.40 21.84 -12.73
N GLY A 260 -15.19 22.00 -14.03
CA GLY A 260 -13.85 22.03 -14.61
C GLY A 260 -13.20 20.64 -14.62
N ILE A 261 -11.88 20.64 -14.48
CA ILE A 261 -11.06 19.43 -14.34
C ILE A 261 -11.06 19.04 -12.86
N VAL A 262 -11.51 17.81 -12.58
CA VAL A 262 -11.69 17.29 -11.20
C VAL A 262 -11.20 15.85 -11.07
N ILE A 263 -10.99 15.44 -9.84
CA ILE A 263 -10.85 14.04 -9.46
C ILE A 263 -12.20 13.55 -8.94
N SER A 264 -12.62 12.38 -9.41
CA SER A 264 -13.88 11.74 -9.01
C SER A 264 -13.66 10.25 -8.75
N SER A 265 -14.60 9.59 -8.05
CA SER A 265 -14.65 8.13 -8.09
C SER A 265 -14.80 7.64 -9.54
N MET A 266 -14.12 6.58 -9.91
CA MET A 266 -14.32 5.94 -11.23
C MET A 266 -15.78 5.53 -11.44
N TYR A 267 -16.49 5.22 -10.35
CA TYR A 267 -17.89 4.81 -10.35
C TYR A 267 -18.88 5.97 -10.11
N TYR A 268 -18.43 7.25 -10.28
CA TYR A 268 -19.37 8.40 -10.26
C TYR A 268 -20.46 8.28 -11.34
N ASN A 269 -20.16 7.51 -12.38
CA ASN A 269 -21.08 7.00 -13.39
C ASN A 269 -20.62 5.56 -13.73
N THR A 270 -21.47 4.76 -14.38
CA THR A 270 -21.12 3.38 -14.75
C THR A 270 -20.08 3.37 -15.87
N PRO A 271 -18.85 2.90 -15.61
CA PRO A 271 -17.85 2.74 -16.67
C PRO A 271 -18.25 1.59 -17.59
N THR A 272 -18.06 1.78 -18.88
CA THR A 272 -18.53 0.83 -19.90
C THR A 272 -17.42 0.26 -20.77
N ARG A 273 -16.25 0.88 -20.76
CA ARG A 273 -15.07 0.45 -21.49
C ARG A 273 -13.82 1.02 -20.86
N ALA A 274 -12.71 0.31 -20.99
CA ALA A 274 -11.37 0.84 -20.70
C ALA A 274 -10.39 0.48 -21.81
N VAL A 275 -9.38 1.34 -22.03
CA VAL A 275 -8.27 1.08 -22.94
C VAL A 275 -6.95 1.46 -22.31
N ARG A 276 -5.93 0.66 -22.59
CA ARG A 276 -4.52 0.92 -22.24
C ARG A 276 -3.77 1.44 -23.45
N LEU A 277 -3.06 2.55 -23.26
CA LEU A 277 -2.31 3.25 -24.30
C LEU A 277 -0.80 3.18 -24.09
N LEU A 278 -0.38 2.96 -22.84
CA LEU A 278 1.02 2.77 -22.47
C LEU A 278 1.30 1.26 -22.52
N GLU A 279 2.17 0.84 -23.41
CA GLU A 279 2.70 -0.52 -23.35
C GLU A 279 3.67 -0.59 -22.15
N LEU A 280 3.48 -1.58 -21.32
CA LEU A 280 4.32 -1.85 -20.17
C LEU A 280 5.36 -2.86 -20.65
N ASP A 281 6.56 -2.36 -20.98
CA ASP A 281 7.72 -3.21 -21.30
C ASP A 281 8.27 -3.90 -20.04
#